data_1ee8c028e730f227df89c5b5f02d4b44
#
_entry.id   1ee8c028e730f227df89c5b5f02d4b44
#
_cell.length_a   1.000
_cell.length_b   1.000
_cell.length_c   1.000
_cell.angle_alpha   90.00
_cell.angle_beta   90.00
_cell.angle_gamma   90.00
#
_symmetry.space_group_name_H-M   'P 1'
#
loop_
_entity.id
_entity.type
_entity.pdbx_description
1 polymer ?
#
loop_
_entity_poly.entity_id
_entity_poly.type
_entity_poly.pdbx_seq_one_letter_code
_entity_poly.pdbx_strand_id
1 'polypeptide(L)'
;RPHLKKAFGSSPFDGDGVATRDREVVTDGVLNGYFLSAYSARKLGLQTTANAGGSHNLIVKPGDQDLTGLIRQMDRGLLVTELLGHGVNYVTGDYSRGAAGFWIEKGRIKHAVEEITIAGNLRDMFRGIVAVGNDALPRGAKLCGSVLIERMKVAGR
;
A
#
# COMPACT_ATOMS: atom_id res chain seq x y z
N ARG A 1 -2.98 6.99 12.38
CA ARG A 1 -2.37 7.58 13.60
C ARG A 1 -2.12 9.07 13.41
N PRO A 2 -3.15 9.92 13.59
CA PRO A 2 -3.03 11.35 13.34
C PRO A 2 -2.24 12.11 14.42
N HIS A 3 -1.94 11.49 15.57
CA HIS A 3 -1.30 12.16 16.69
C HIS A 3 0.18 11.78 16.89
N LEU A 4 0.82 11.19 15.89
CA LEU A 4 2.25 10.91 15.95
C LEU A 4 3.05 12.21 15.99
N LYS A 5 3.94 12.35 16.96
CA LYS A 5 4.80 13.54 17.07
C LYS A 5 5.75 13.63 15.89
N LYS A 6 5.83 14.82 15.27
CA LYS A 6 6.74 15.12 14.15
C LYS A 6 6.56 14.25 12.91
N ALA A 7 5.38 13.63 12.70
CA ALA A 7 5.10 12.86 11.50
C ALA A 7 4.38 13.72 10.44
N PHE A 8 4.53 13.36 9.18
CA PHE A 8 4.12 14.19 8.04
C PHE A 8 2.61 14.43 7.92
N GLY A 9 1.78 13.48 8.35
CA GLY A 9 0.32 13.55 8.25
C GLY A 9 -0.38 13.80 9.59
N SER A 10 0.33 14.31 10.59
CA SER A 10 -0.25 14.56 11.90
C SER A 10 -1.09 15.82 11.93
N SER A 11 -2.30 15.70 12.48
CA SER A 11 -3.22 16.82 12.67
C SER A 11 -4.20 16.52 13.81
N PRO A 12 -4.51 17.48 14.70
CA PRO A 12 -5.50 17.29 15.75
C PRO A 12 -6.95 17.31 15.23
N PHE A 13 -7.19 17.86 14.05
CA PHE A 13 -8.49 17.88 13.37
C PHE A 13 -8.31 17.72 11.86
N ASP A 14 -9.36 17.29 11.19
CA ASP A 14 -9.40 17.16 9.72
C ASP A 14 -9.80 18.46 9.02
N GLY A 15 -9.95 18.41 7.69
CA GLY A 15 -10.38 19.57 6.88
C GLY A 15 -11.78 20.08 7.17
N ASP A 16 -12.63 19.31 7.82
CA ASP A 16 -13.96 19.70 8.26
C ASP A 16 -13.97 20.23 9.71
N GLY A 17 -12.79 20.32 10.38
CA GLY A 17 -12.65 20.72 11.77
C GLY A 17 -13.03 19.63 12.78
N VAL A 18 -13.19 18.39 12.34
CA VAL A 18 -13.54 17.27 13.22
C VAL A 18 -12.27 16.72 13.88
N ALA A 19 -12.32 16.53 15.19
CA ALA A 19 -11.20 15.98 15.97
C ALA A 19 -10.80 14.58 15.46
N THR A 20 -9.52 14.41 15.19
CA THR A 20 -8.95 13.16 14.69
C THR A 20 -8.73 12.16 15.84
N ARG A 21 -8.62 10.88 15.50
CA ARG A 21 -8.34 9.82 16.46
C ARG A 21 -7.54 8.69 15.81
N ASP A 22 -6.74 8.01 16.59
CA ASP A 22 -6.10 6.77 16.19
C ASP A 22 -7.19 5.70 15.94
N ARG A 23 -7.04 4.95 14.88
CA ARG A 23 -7.94 3.84 14.57
C ARG A 23 -7.26 2.80 13.68
N GLU A 24 -7.72 1.58 13.76
CA GLU A 24 -7.38 0.53 12.83
C GLU A 24 -8.38 0.51 11.68
N VAL A 25 -7.89 0.65 10.46
CA VAL A 25 -8.71 0.64 9.23
C VAL A 25 -8.94 -0.78 8.75
N VAL A 26 -7.91 -1.60 8.85
CA VAL A 26 -7.94 -3.04 8.55
C VAL A 26 -7.26 -3.79 9.69
N THR A 27 -7.91 -4.83 10.19
CA THR A 27 -7.36 -5.74 11.22
C THR A 27 -7.55 -7.16 10.76
N ASP A 28 -6.47 -7.92 10.68
CA ASP A 28 -6.46 -9.33 10.27
C ASP A 28 -7.22 -9.58 8.94
N GLY A 29 -7.04 -8.68 7.98
CA GLY A 29 -7.68 -8.73 6.67
C GLY A 29 -9.14 -8.24 6.63
N VAL A 30 -9.71 -7.84 7.78
CA VAL A 30 -11.08 -7.32 7.87
C VAL A 30 -11.07 -5.79 7.81
N LEU A 31 -11.84 -5.22 6.88
CA LEU A 31 -12.03 -3.77 6.78
C LEU A 31 -12.96 -3.28 7.90
N ASN A 32 -12.42 -2.50 8.84
CA ASN A 32 -13.15 -1.96 9.99
C ASN A 32 -13.88 -0.64 9.69
N GLY A 33 -13.56 0.02 8.58
CA GLY A 33 -14.22 1.26 8.19
C GLY A 33 -13.55 1.99 7.05
N TYR A 34 -14.21 3.05 6.59
CA TYR A 34 -13.78 3.86 5.46
C TYR A 34 -13.08 5.14 5.93
N PHE A 35 -12.43 5.84 5.01
CA PHE A 35 -11.97 7.21 5.21
C PHE A 35 -13.09 8.16 4.78
N LEU A 36 -13.78 8.76 5.74
CA LEU A 36 -14.97 9.57 5.51
C LEU A 36 -14.78 11.00 6.02
N SER A 37 -15.06 11.98 5.15
CA SER A 37 -15.38 13.35 5.52
C SER A 37 -16.81 13.44 6.08
N ALA A 38 -17.21 14.59 6.62
CA ALA A 38 -18.60 14.83 7.02
C ALA A 38 -19.57 14.70 5.84
N TYR A 39 -19.15 15.13 4.64
CA TYR A 39 -19.96 15.01 3.43
C TYR A 39 -20.17 13.56 2.99
N SER A 40 -19.09 12.80 2.83
CA SER A 40 -19.16 11.40 2.38
C SER A 40 -19.87 10.51 3.41
N ALA A 41 -19.68 10.77 4.70
CA ALA A 41 -20.38 10.07 5.76
C ALA A 41 -21.90 10.26 5.67
N ARG A 42 -22.37 11.50 5.51
CA ARG A 42 -23.82 11.78 5.31
C ARG A 42 -24.40 11.08 4.07
N LYS A 43 -23.64 11.06 2.97
CA LYS A 43 -24.07 10.37 1.73
C LYS A 43 -24.27 8.87 1.94
N LEU A 44 -23.51 8.26 2.83
CA LEU A 44 -23.55 6.83 3.12
C LEU A 44 -24.42 6.48 4.34
N GLY A 45 -25.03 7.46 5.00
CA GLY A 45 -25.78 7.24 6.25
C GLY A 45 -24.85 6.80 7.41
N LEU A 46 -23.59 7.20 7.37
CA LEU A 46 -22.57 6.86 8.36
C LEU A 46 -22.08 8.09 9.14
N GLN A 47 -21.23 7.87 10.13
CA GLN A 47 -20.55 8.94 10.85
C GLN A 47 -19.19 9.25 10.20
N THR A 48 -18.77 10.52 10.27
CA THR A 48 -17.43 10.91 9.81
C THR A 48 -16.34 10.20 10.60
N THR A 49 -15.27 9.89 9.91
CA THR A 49 -14.07 9.30 10.51
C THR A 49 -12.93 10.31 10.68
N ALA A 50 -13.26 11.61 10.56
CA ALA A 50 -12.29 12.71 10.60
C ALA A 50 -11.18 12.55 9.55
N ASN A 51 -11.58 12.25 8.32
CA ASN A 51 -10.66 12.06 7.20
C ASN A 51 -10.92 13.00 6.01
N ALA A 52 -11.51 14.17 6.25
CA ALA A 52 -11.56 15.22 5.25
C ALA A 52 -10.14 15.72 4.97
N GLY A 53 -9.65 15.47 3.76
CA GLY A 53 -8.28 15.78 3.35
C GLY A 53 -7.30 14.60 3.35
N GLY A 54 -7.69 13.41 3.85
CA GLY A 54 -6.87 12.20 3.68
C GLY A 54 -6.77 11.27 4.89
N SER A 55 -5.84 10.35 4.79
CA SER A 55 -5.67 9.23 5.75
C SER A 55 -4.79 9.57 6.96
N HIS A 56 -4.32 10.81 7.09
CA HIS A 56 -3.30 11.18 8.08
C HIS A 56 -2.05 10.28 7.98
N ASN A 57 -1.45 9.88 9.08
CA ASN A 57 -0.36 8.90 9.05
C ASN A 57 -0.95 7.48 8.93
N LEU A 58 -0.94 6.95 7.71
CA LEU A 58 -1.38 5.58 7.42
C LEU A 58 -0.18 4.65 7.54
N ILE A 59 -0.27 3.69 8.45
CA ILE A 59 0.82 2.77 8.74
C ILE A 59 0.35 1.34 8.45
N VAL A 60 1.10 0.64 7.62
CA VAL A 60 0.96 -0.81 7.44
C VAL A 60 1.87 -1.48 8.46
N LYS A 61 1.30 -2.38 9.26
CA LYS A 61 2.06 -3.12 10.28
C LYS A 61 3.16 -3.94 9.60
N PRO A 62 4.43 -3.76 9.99
CA PRO A 62 5.52 -4.53 9.42
C PRO A 62 5.48 -5.99 9.90
N GLY A 63 5.98 -6.89 9.07
CA GLY A 63 6.35 -8.25 9.47
C GLY A 63 7.77 -8.30 10.03
N ASP A 64 8.34 -9.51 10.06
CA ASP A 64 9.62 -9.76 10.73
C ASP A 64 10.82 -9.71 9.80
N GLN A 65 10.61 -9.67 8.48
CA GLN A 65 11.66 -9.73 7.46
C GLN A 65 11.92 -8.37 6.83
N ASP A 66 13.17 -8.11 6.49
CA ASP A 66 13.58 -7.02 5.62
C ASP A 66 13.41 -7.38 4.13
N LEU A 67 13.74 -6.45 3.22
CA LEU A 67 13.70 -6.70 1.77
C LEU A 67 14.52 -7.94 1.38
N THR A 68 15.68 -8.15 1.99
CA THR A 68 16.55 -9.31 1.70
C THR A 68 15.88 -10.62 2.07
N GLY A 69 15.20 -10.65 3.21
CA GLY A 69 14.41 -11.79 3.66
C GLY A 69 13.24 -12.09 2.70
N LEU A 70 12.51 -11.05 2.27
CA LEU A 70 11.42 -11.20 1.31
C LEU A 70 11.89 -11.71 -0.06
N ILE A 71 13.05 -11.24 -0.55
CA ILE A 71 13.67 -11.74 -1.80
C ILE A 71 13.99 -13.24 -1.70
N ARG A 72 14.55 -13.67 -0.55
CA ARG A 72 14.83 -15.10 -0.32
C ARG A 72 13.54 -15.92 -0.26
N GLN A 73 12.51 -15.42 0.43
CA GLN A 73 11.20 -16.07 0.52
C GLN A 73 10.51 -16.19 -0.84
N MET A 74 10.62 -15.17 -1.69
CA MET A 74 10.07 -15.16 -3.04
C MET A 74 10.70 -16.23 -3.93
N ASP A 75 11.97 -16.54 -3.73
CA ASP A 75 12.79 -17.48 -4.49
C ASP A 75 12.90 -17.14 -5.99
N ARG A 76 11.77 -17.05 -6.68
CA ARG A 76 11.66 -16.68 -8.10
C ARG A 76 10.54 -15.67 -8.33
N GLY A 77 10.86 -14.55 -8.97
CA GLY A 77 9.87 -13.51 -9.25
C GLY A 77 10.47 -12.19 -9.71
N LEU A 78 9.72 -11.12 -9.52
CA LEU A 78 10.11 -9.77 -9.91
C LEU A 78 10.16 -8.86 -8.69
N LEU A 79 11.31 -8.27 -8.44
CA LEU A 79 11.43 -7.12 -7.54
C LEU A 79 11.16 -5.85 -8.32
N VAL A 80 10.02 -5.21 -8.07
CA VAL A 80 9.67 -3.93 -8.68
C VAL A 80 10.24 -2.80 -7.83
N THR A 81 11.08 -1.95 -8.45
CA THR A 81 11.65 -0.78 -7.79
C THR A 81 11.09 0.54 -8.29
N GLU A 82 10.49 0.53 -9.48
CA GLU A 82 9.87 1.69 -10.09
C GLU A 82 8.54 1.32 -10.77
N LEU A 83 7.56 2.23 -10.62
CA LEU A 83 6.25 2.11 -11.27
C LEU A 83 6.01 3.33 -12.15
N LEU A 84 5.65 3.09 -13.40
CA LEU A 84 5.39 4.10 -14.42
C LEU A 84 3.89 4.21 -14.73
N GLY A 85 3.43 5.44 -15.00
CA GLY A 85 2.04 5.70 -15.37
C GLY A 85 1.05 5.64 -14.19
N HIS A 86 -0.25 5.77 -14.50
CA HIS A 86 -1.36 5.88 -13.53
C HIS A 86 -2.46 4.84 -13.79
N GLY A 87 -2.13 3.67 -14.32
CA GLY A 87 -3.06 2.64 -14.73
C GLY A 87 -3.76 1.92 -13.56
N VAL A 88 -4.54 2.66 -12.77
CA VAL A 88 -5.33 2.11 -11.67
C VAL A 88 -6.77 2.64 -11.78
N ASN A 89 -7.72 1.73 -11.91
CA ASN A 89 -9.14 2.05 -11.83
C ASN A 89 -9.64 1.70 -10.41
N TYR A 90 -9.90 2.72 -9.61
CA TYR A 90 -10.34 2.53 -8.22
C TYR A 90 -11.79 2.02 -8.08
N VAL A 91 -12.58 2.06 -9.15
CA VAL A 91 -13.98 1.57 -9.15
C VAL A 91 -14.01 0.07 -9.42
N THR A 92 -13.30 -0.39 -10.46
CA THR A 92 -13.25 -1.80 -10.85
C THR A 92 -12.14 -2.58 -10.15
N GLY A 93 -11.14 -1.88 -9.64
CA GLY A 93 -9.93 -2.46 -9.07
C GLY A 93 -8.88 -2.86 -10.10
N ASP A 94 -9.10 -2.58 -11.38
CA ASP A 94 -8.14 -2.95 -12.42
C ASP A 94 -6.84 -2.17 -12.27
N TYR A 95 -5.75 -2.89 -12.33
CA TYR A 95 -4.40 -2.40 -12.15
C TYR A 95 -3.52 -2.81 -13.33
N SER A 96 -2.90 -1.84 -13.98
CA SER A 96 -1.94 -2.08 -15.07
C SER A 96 -0.94 -0.94 -15.12
N ARG A 97 0.32 -1.19 -14.79
CA ARG A 97 1.37 -0.15 -14.77
C ARG A 97 2.65 -0.65 -15.41
N GLY A 98 3.32 0.26 -16.11
CA GLY A 98 4.71 0.05 -16.48
C GLY A 98 5.57 -0.13 -15.23
N ALA A 99 6.60 -0.94 -15.32
CA ALA A 99 7.50 -1.20 -14.21
C ALA A 99 8.94 -1.43 -14.67
N ALA A 100 9.86 -1.14 -13.75
CA ALA A 100 11.26 -1.53 -13.83
C ALA A 100 11.71 -2.12 -12.50
N GLY A 101 12.75 -2.92 -12.54
CA GLY A 101 13.26 -3.57 -11.33
C GLY A 101 14.25 -4.68 -11.63
N PHE A 102 14.16 -5.78 -10.91
CA PHE A 102 15.12 -6.88 -11.01
C PHE A 102 14.41 -8.22 -11.05
N TRP A 103 14.88 -9.11 -11.93
CA TRP A 103 14.51 -10.50 -11.91
C TRP A 103 15.20 -11.22 -10.76
N ILE A 104 14.42 -11.97 -10.00
CA ILE A 104 14.91 -12.78 -8.87
C ILE A 104 14.91 -14.25 -9.27
N GLU A 105 15.99 -14.94 -8.96
CA GLU A 105 16.14 -16.37 -9.16
C GLU A 105 16.95 -16.96 -8.00
N LYS A 106 16.43 -18.04 -7.42
CA LYS A 106 17.03 -18.72 -6.24
C LYS A 106 17.27 -17.75 -5.08
N GLY A 107 16.28 -16.88 -4.82
CA GLY A 107 16.33 -15.90 -3.74
C GLY A 107 17.40 -14.81 -3.90
N ARG A 108 17.86 -14.53 -5.13
CA ARG A 108 18.92 -13.53 -5.41
C ARG A 108 18.59 -12.72 -6.65
N ILE A 109 19.04 -11.48 -6.67
CA ILE A 109 18.98 -10.62 -7.86
C ILE A 109 19.81 -11.24 -8.98
N LYS A 110 19.19 -11.45 -10.15
CA LYS A 110 19.81 -12.05 -11.33
C LYS A 110 20.25 -11.00 -12.35
N HIS A 111 19.33 -10.16 -12.79
CA HIS A 111 19.54 -9.08 -13.76
C HIS A 111 18.46 -8.02 -13.62
N ALA A 112 18.74 -6.83 -14.14
CA ALA A 112 17.76 -5.77 -14.25
C ALA A 112 16.71 -6.09 -15.33
N VAL A 113 15.47 -5.60 -15.12
CA VAL A 113 14.36 -5.67 -16.07
C VAL A 113 13.71 -4.30 -16.18
N GLU A 114 13.41 -3.89 -17.38
CA GLU A 114 12.73 -2.63 -17.70
C GLU A 114 11.73 -2.83 -18.84
N GLU A 115 10.96 -1.80 -19.17
CA GLU A 115 9.96 -1.84 -20.23
C GLU A 115 8.94 -2.99 -20.09
N ILE A 116 8.64 -3.37 -18.86
CA ILE A 116 7.64 -4.38 -18.53
C ILE A 116 6.35 -3.74 -18.05
N THR A 117 5.26 -4.48 -18.13
CA THR A 117 3.97 -4.13 -17.53
C THR A 117 3.60 -5.14 -16.48
N ILE A 118 3.22 -4.68 -15.31
CA ILE A 118 2.60 -5.52 -14.28
C ILE A 118 1.11 -5.23 -14.23
N ALA A 119 0.30 -6.28 -14.17
CA ALA A 119 -1.15 -6.17 -14.20
C ALA A 119 -1.83 -7.12 -13.22
N GLY A 120 -3.01 -6.71 -12.76
CA GLY A 120 -3.82 -7.48 -11.83
C GLY A 120 -5.14 -6.77 -11.50
N ASN A 121 -5.79 -7.23 -10.46
CA ASN A 121 -6.90 -6.53 -9.84
C ASN A 121 -6.56 -6.25 -8.37
N LEU A 122 -6.82 -5.05 -7.89
CA LEU A 122 -6.47 -4.62 -6.52
C LEU A 122 -7.00 -5.57 -5.45
N ARG A 123 -8.21 -6.11 -5.64
CA ARG A 123 -8.80 -7.07 -4.70
C ARG A 123 -7.97 -8.34 -4.57
N ASP A 124 -7.51 -8.87 -5.71
CA ASP A 124 -6.70 -10.09 -5.74
C ASP A 124 -5.28 -9.80 -5.25
N MET A 125 -4.74 -8.63 -5.61
CA MET A 125 -3.43 -8.17 -5.12
C MET A 125 -3.41 -8.06 -3.59
N PHE A 126 -4.43 -7.43 -2.97
CA PHE A 126 -4.52 -7.33 -1.51
C PHE A 126 -4.71 -8.68 -0.82
N ARG A 127 -5.49 -9.59 -1.42
CA ARG A 127 -5.65 -10.95 -0.90
C ARG A 127 -4.40 -11.81 -1.07
N GLY A 128 -3.61 -11.51 -2.10
CA GLY A 128 -2.35 -12.19 -2.40
C GLY A 128 -1.14 -11.63 -1.64
N ILE A 129 -1.32 -10.72 -0.69
CA ILE A 129 -0.20 -10.26 0.15
C ILE A 129 0.26 -11.42 1.04
N VAL A 130 1.49 -11.85 0.82
CA VAL A 130 2.13 -12.94 1.58
C VAL A 130 2.88 -12.40 2.79
N ALA A 131 3.55 -11.26 2.61
CA ALA A 131 4.32 -10.64 3.68
C ALA A 131 4.51 -9.13 3.44
N VAL A 132 4.74 -8.40 4.51
CA VAL A 132 5.13 -6.99 4.51
C VAL A 132 6.46 -6.85 5.23
N GLY A 133 7.40 -6.16 4.61
CA GLY A 133 8.73 -5.94 5.16
C GLY A 133 8.76 -4.96 6.33
N ASN A 134 9.82 -5.06 7.12
CA ASN A 134 10.13 -4.11 8.20
C ASN A 134 11.08 -2.98 7.74
N ASP A 135 11.32 -2.88 6.46
CA ASP A 135 12.24 -1.96 5.77
C ASP A 135 11.58 -0.62 5.39
N ALA A 136 10.46 -0.27 6.03
CA ALA A 136 9.74 0.96 5.76
C ALA A 136 10.58 2.22 6.01
N LEU A 137 10.64 3.12 5.02
CA LEU A 137 11.31 4.42 5.14
C LEU A 137 10.28 5.54 5.28
N PRO A 138 10.40 6.43 6.29
CA PRO A 138 9.47 7.53 6.52
C PRO A 138 9.70 8.66 5.51
N ARG A 139 9.11 8.53 4.32
CA ARG A 139 9.21 9.54 3.24
C ARG A 139 7.95 10.39 3.08
N GLY A 140 6.93 10.17 3.90
CA GLY A 140 5.64 10.87 3.82
C GLY A 140 4.66 10.38 4.88
N ALA A 141 3.38 10.71 4.68
CA ALA A 141 2.31 10.33 5.60
C ALA A 141 1.87 8.85 5.48
N LYS A 142 2.40 8.11 4.54
CA LYS A 142 2.13 6.67 4.38
C LYS A 142 3.40 5.89 4.66
N LEU A 143 3.34 4.98 5.60
CA LEU A 143 4.46 4.13 6.01
C LEU A 143 4.12 2.67 5.72
N CYS A 144 4.85 2.09 4.78
CA CYS A 144 4.73 0.69 4.39
C CYS A 144 6.12 0.19 4.00
N GLY A 145 6.49 -1.00 4.45
CA GLY A 145 7.67 -1.70 3.98
C GLY A 145 7.45 -2.32 2.60
N SER A 146 8.43 -3.05 2.11
CA SER A 146 8.30 -3.86 0.90
C SER A 146 7.16 -4.85 1.03
N VAL A 147 6.39 -5.06 -0.04
CA VAL A 147 5.22 -5.96 -0.03
C VAL A 147 5.48 -7.11 -0.97
N LEU A 148 5.41 -8.33 -0.45
CA LEU A 148 5.45 -9.55 -1.25
C LEU A 148 4.04 -9.96 -1.62
N ILE A 149 3.75 -10.00 -2.93
CA ILE A 149 2.49 -10.47 -3.50
C ILE A 149 2.73 -11.82 -4.17
N GLU A 150 1.88 -12.79 -3.88
CA GLU A 150 2.01 -14.16 -4.36
C GLU A 150 2.11 -14.25 -5.88
N ARG A 151 1.25 -13.51 -6.58
CA ARG A 151 1.17 -13.58 -8.04
C ARG A 151 0.62 -12.31 -8.66
N MET A 152 1.25 -11.87 -9.75
CA MET A 152 0.75 -10.85 -10.67
C MET A 152 1.02 -11.27 -12.12
N LYS A 153 0.29 -10.69 -13.06
CA LYS A 153 0.62 -10.83 -14.47
C LYS A 153 1.78 -9.90 -14.81
N VAL A 154 2.75 -10.41 -15.54
CA VAL A 154 3.88 -9.64 -16.06
C VAL A 154 3.91 -9.82 -17.56
N ALA A 155 3.99 -8.73 -18.32
CA ALA A 155 4.16 -8.71 -19.76
C ALA A 155 5.34 -7.80 -20.12
N GLY A 156 6.06 -8.15 -21.15
CA GLY A 156 7.24 -7.46 -21.64
C GLY A 156 8.22 -8.45 -22.25
N ARG A 157 9.31 -7.93 -22.81
CA ARG A 157 10.39 -8.76 -23.40
C ARG A 157 11.52 -8.95 -22.41
#